data_59dca16c58b7252e525d1793d7bdf639
#
_entry.id   59dca16c58b7252e525d1793d7bdf639
#
_cell.length_a   1.000
_cell.length_b   1.000
_cell.length_c   1.000
_cell.angle_alpha   90.00
_cell.angle_beta   90.00
_cell.angle_gamma   90.00
#
_symmetry.space_group_name_H-M   'P 1'
#
loop_
_entity.id
_entity.type
_entity.pdbx_description
1 polymer ?
#
loop_
_entity_poly.entity_id
_entity_poly.type
_entity_poly.pdbx_seq_one_letter_code
_entity_poly.pdbx_strand_id
1 'polypeptide(L)'
;LPNAKVEFDLSSSTDNRWVVGIGAKWNGNAKISMNERIQMKINDYRLEVKRYAKPSFTVKTGQSRIPKFWRTYYWGFYAGYSKFAGAWGKGIAGDMFHAGLTGGWQLPVYKCKQGAIDLDLGLSVGAAYAEYDKYKYEDNHLIRTKSRDRHFLPYPVVSDIRVGFVYRFSSIRNKYSQRQK
;
A
#
# COMPACT_ATOMS: atom_id res chain seq x y z
N LEU A 1 1.86 -2.94 -11.44
CA LEU A 1 0.43 -2.89 -11.10
C LEU A 1 0.02 -1.44 -10.89
N PRO A 2 -0.98 -0.92 -11.64
CA PRO A 2 -1.56 0.38 -11.36
C PRO A 2 -2.06 0.43 -9.93
N ASN A 3 -1.79 1.52 -9.23
CA ASN A 3 -2.25 1.73 -7.88
C ASN A 3 -2.58 3.21 -7.66
N ALA A 4 -3.52 3.46 -6.79
CA ALA A 4 -3.86 4.79 -6.31
C ALA A 4 -4.05 4.74 -4.79
N LYS A 5 -3.60 5.79 -4.12
CA LYS A 5 -3.71 5.93 -2.68
C LYS A 5 -3.99 7.37 -2.31
N VAL A 6 -4.89 7.55 -1.36
CA VAL A 6 -5.20 8.85 -0.77
C VAL A 6 -4.94 8.76 0.73
N GLU A 7 -4.23 9.75 1.26
CA GLU A 7 -3.92 9.83 2.68
C GLU A 7 -4.47 11.13 3.27
N PHE A 8 -5.11 11.01 4.44
CA PHE A 8 -5.68 12.12 5.20
C PHE A 8 -4.92 12.28 6.51
N ASP A 9 -4.42 13.48 6.76
CA ASP A 9 -3.75 13.83 7.99
C ASP A 9 -4.79 14.09 9.10
N LEU A 10 -4.72 13.32 10.18
CA LEU A 10 -5.60 13.45 11.34
C LEU A 10 -5.00 14.31 12.45
N SER A 11 -3.73 14.64 12.35
CA SER A 11 -2.96 15.25 13.43
C SER A 11 -2.70 16.72 13.17
N SER A 12 -2.85 17.55 14.18
CA SER A 12 -2.43 18.96 14.16
C SER A 12 -0.96 19.16 14.57
N SER A 13 -0.29 18.10 15.01
CA SER A 13 1.12 18.15 15.45
C SER A 13 2.08 17.97 14.29
N THR A 14 3.19 18.71 14.30
CA THR A 14 4.26 18.59 13.30
C THR A 14 5.22 17.44 13.57
N ASP A 15 5.35 17.01 14.82
CA ASP A 15 6.36 16.02 15.22
C ASP A 15 5.87 14.58 15.19
N ASN A 16 4.58 14.37 15.39
CA ASN A 16 3.93 13.06 15.36
C ASN A 16 2.65 13.17 14.55
N ARG A 17 2.69 12.72 13.32
CA ARG A 17 1.52 12.76 12.43
C ARG A 17 0.88 11.40 12.32
N TRP A 18 -0.40 11.35 12.65
CA TRP A 18 -1.26 10.24 12.34
C TRP A 18 -1.97 10.47 11.02
N VAL A 19 -1.94 9.49 10.16
CA VAL A 19 -2.51 9.55 8.83
C VAL A 19 -3.37 8.32 8.61
N VAL A 20 -4.56 8.51 8.05
CA VAL A 20 -5.39 7.43 7.53
C VAL A 20 -5.28 7.43 6.01
N GLY A 21 -4.99 6.27 5.45
CA GLY A 21 -4.85 6.06 4.02
C GLY A 21 -5.83 5.02 3.50
N ILE A 22 -6.41 5.30 2.33
CA ILE A 22 -7.19 4.35 1.55
C ILE A 22 -6.47 4.13 0.24
N GLY A 23 -6.23 2.89 -0.11
CA GLY A 23 -5.54 2.52 -1.34
C GLY A 23 -6.24 1.43 -2.11
N ALA A 24 -6.04 1.45 -3.42
CA ALA A 24 -6.45 0.37 -4.32
C ALA A 24 -5.32 0.05 -5.29
N LYS A 25 -5.13 -1.24 -5.56
CA LYS A 25 -4.25 -1.76 -6.61
C LYS A 25 -5.09 -2.65 -7.51
N TRP A 26 -4.88 -2.58 -8.80
CA TRP A 26 -5.64 -3.41 -9.73
C TRP A 26 -4.79 -3.86 -10.91
N ASN A 27 -5.12 -5.05 -11.40
CA ASN A 27 -4.55 -5.63 -12.59
C ASN A 27 -5.63 -6.37 -13.37
N GLY A 28 -6.48 -5.60 -14.05
CA GLY A 28 -7.58 -6.15 -14.84
C GLY A 28 -8.70 -6.74 -13.99
N ASN A 29 -9.51 -7.58 -14.61
CA ASN A 29 -10.59 -8.28 -13.93
C ASN A 29 -10.01 -9.48 -13.16
N ALA A 30 -10.10 -9.48 -11.84
CA ALA A 30 -9.60 -10.55 -10.97
C ALA A 30 -10.45 -11.83 -11.02
N LYS A 31 -10.83 -12.23 -12.22
CA LYS A 31 -11.46 -13.53 -12.53
C LYS A 31 -10.49 -14.40 -13.29
N ILE A 32 -10.53 -15.70 -13.02
CA ILE A 32 -9.72 -16.65 -13.76
C ILE A 32 -10.23 -16.76 -15.21
N SER A 33 -9.30 -16.68 -16.16
CA SER A 33 -9.58 -16.93 -17.57
C SER A 33 -9.37 -18.41 -17.86
N MET A 34 -10.38 -19.10 -18.36
CA MET A 34 -10.31 -20.56 -18.58
C MET A 34 -9.32 -20.93 -19.67
N ASN A 35 -9.04 -20.02 -20.60
CA ASN A 35 -8.21 -20.28 -21.79
C ASN A 35 -6.74 -19.86 -21.58
N GLU A 36 -6.40 -19.20 -20.46
CA GLU A 36 -5.06 -18.71 -20.20
C GLU A 36 -4.32 -19.67 -19.26
N ARG A 37 -3.27 -20.32 -19.74
CA ARG A 37 -2.41 -21.21 -18.95
C ARG A 37 -1.59 -20.46 -17.88
N ILE A 38 -1.18 -19.25 -18.20
CA ILE A 38 -0.39 -18.39 -17.31
C ILE A 38 -1.13 -17.07 -17.15
N GLN A 39 -1.54 -16.77 -15.93
CA GLN A 39 -2.20 -15.51 -15.61
C GLN A 39 -1.93 -15.10 -14.16
N MET A 40 -1.90 -13.81 -13.92
CA MET A 40 -1.82 -13.22 -12.58
C MET A 40 -2.66 -11.96 -12.56
N LYS A 41 -3.76 -12.00 -11.84
CA LYS A 41 -4.71 -10.89 -11.71
C LYS A 41 -4.98 -10.66 -10.23
N ILE A 42 -4.96 -9.40 -9.81
CA ILE A 42 -5.21 -9.03 -8.42
C ILE A 42 -5.89 -7.67 -8.36
N ASN A 43 -6.91 -7.58 -7.53
CA ASN A 43 -7.50 -6.33 -7.11
C ASN A 43 -7.42 -6.28 -5.59
N ASP A 44 -6.66 -5.33 -5.06
CA ASP A 44 -6.39 -5.17 -3.63
C ASP A 44 -6.92 -3.81 -3.17
N TYR A 45 -7.73 -3.82 -2.12
CA TYR A 45 -8.26 -2.65 -1.45
C TYR A 45 -7.72 -2.62 -0.04
N ARG A 46 -7.17 -1.48 0.38
CA ARG A 46 -6.45 -1.38 1.64
C ARG A 46 -6.80 -0.12 2.39
N LEU A 47 -7.03 -0.28 3.69
CA LEU A 47 -7.09 0.78 4.67
C LEU A 47 -5.81 0.73 5.52
N GLU A 48 -5.20 1.88 5.75
CA GLU A 48 -3.98 2.00 6.55
C GLU A 48 -4.10 3.11 7.57
N VAL A 49 -3.57 2.87 8.78
CA VAL A 49 -3.36 3.90 9.78
C VAL A 49 -1.88 3.96 10.07
N LYS A 50 -1.25 5.09 9.78
CA LYS A 50 0.20 5.29 9.87
C LYS A 50 0.54 6.39 10.85
N ARG A 51 1.65 6.21 11.54
CA ARG A 51 2.30 7.24 12.33
C ARG A 51 3.64 7.60 11.70
N TYR A 52 3.78 8.86 11.34
CA TYR A 52 5.03 9.40 10.80
C TYR A 52 5.87 10.01 11.93
N ALA A 53 7.14 9.60 12.02
CA ALA A 53 8.13 10.19 12.88
C ALA A 53 9.00 11.16 12.08
N LYS A 54 9.26 12.35 12.63
CA LYS A 54 10.06 13.41 11.99
C LYS A 54 9.56 13.75 10.58
N PRO A 55 8.34 14.26 10.44
CA PRO A 55 7.82 14.65 9.12
C PRO A 55 8.74 15.72 8.50
N SER A 56 8.92 15.61 7.18
CA SER A 56 9.84 16.44 6.40
C SER A 56 9.49 17.94 6.32
N PHE A 57 8.51 18.42 7.09
CA PHE A 57 8.08 19.83 7.12
C PHE A 57 8.71 20.65 8.23
N THR A 58 9.28 20.04 9.25
CA THR A 58 9.95 20.76 10.33
C THR A 58 11.35 21.19 9.92
N VAL A 59 11.44 22.38 9.33
CA VAL A 59 12.68 23.14 9.37
C VAL A 59 12.78 23.65 10.80
N LYS A 60 13.71 23.16 11.59
CA LYS A 60 14.06 23.80 12.85
C LYS A 60 14.56 25.20 12.53
N THR A 61 13.77 26.21 12.88
CA THR A 61 14.10 27.62 12.73
C THR A 61 15.43 27.86 13.46
N GLY A 62 16.46 28.37 12.76
CA GLY A 62 17.76 28.71 13.35
C GLY A 62 18.93 27.82 12.90
N GLN A 63 18.75 26.75 12.19
CA GLN A 63 19.86 26.01 11.60
C GLN A 63 19.97 26.29 10.09
N SER A 64 21.00 27.06 9.70
CA SER A 64 21.28 27.38 8.30
C SER A 64 21.79 26.18 7.46
N ARG A 65 21.76 24.98 8.02
CA ARG A 65 22.06 23.74 7.30
C ARG A 65 20.75 23.17 6.78
N ILE A 66 20.53 23.28 5.47
CA ILE A 66 19.56 22.46 4.76
C ILE A 66 19.97 21.00 5.04
N PRO A 67 19.17 20.22 5.79
CA PRO A 67 19.50 18.83 6.04
C PRO A 67 19.66 18.13 4.70
N LYS A 68 20.80 17.53 4.45
CA LYS A 68 21.12 16.85 3.17
C LYS A 68 20.09 15.78 2.78
N PHE A 69 19.39 15.22 3.76
CA PHE A 69 18.39 14.19 3.51
C PHE A 69 17.25 14.29 4.53
N TRP A 70 16.07 14.57 4.05
CA TRP A 70 14.84 14.55 4.82
C TRP A 70 14.30 13.13 4.78
N ARG A 71 14.54 12.36 5.81
CA ARG A 71 13.99 11.02 5.94
C ARG A 71 12.82 11.05 6.90
N THR A 72 11.66 10.67 6.45
CA THR A 72 10.50 10.43 7.30
C THR A 72 10.27 8.94 7.38
N TYR A 73 10.30 8.41 8.59
CA TYR A 73 9.94 7.02 8.86
C TYR A 73 8.47 6.96 9.22
N TYR A 74 7.82 5.93 8.77
CA TYR A 74 6.49 5.63 9.24
C TYR A 74 6.37 4.16 9.64
N TRP A 75 5.45 3.90 10.54
CA TRP A 75 4.95 2.59 10.88
C TRP A 75 3.45 2.69 11.12
N GLY A 76 2.75 1.56 11.03
CA GLY A 76 1.31 1.56 11.22
C GLY A 76 0.70 0.20 11.05
N PHE A 77 -0.61 0.22 11.02
CA PHE A 77 -1.44 -0.96 10.82
C PHE A 77 -2.15 -0.84 9.48
N TYR A 78 -2.43 -1.98 8.89
CA TYR A 78 -3.27 -2.06 7.70
C TYR A 78 -4.26 -3.20 7.82
N ALA A 79 -5.40 -3.05 7.14
CA ALA A 79 -6.34 -4.10 6.84
C ALA A 79 -6.72 -4.00 5.35
N GLY A 80 -6.89 -5.12 4.70
CA GLY A 80 -7.19 -5.15 3.28
C GLY A 80 -8.02 -6.35 2.87
N TYR A 81 -8.61 -6.19 1.69
CA TYR A 81 -9.35 -7.20 0.99
C TYR A 81 -8.86 -7.30 -0.44
N SER A 82 -8.52 -8.50 -0.87
CA SER A 82 -8.02 -8.75 -2.22
C SER A 82 -8.85 -9.80 -2.91
N LYS A 83 -9.13 -9.56 -4.19
CA LYS A 83 -9.55 -10.60 -5.14
C LYS A 83 -8.37 -10.97 -6.00
N PHE A 84 -8.12 -12.27 -6.13
CA PHE A 84 -6.98 -12.75 -6.89
C PHE A 84 -7.34 -13.90 -7.80
N ALA A 85 -6.64 -14.00 -8.92
CA ALA A 85 -6.66 -15.13 -9.81
C ALA A 85 -5.25 -15.34 -10.36
N GLY A 86 -4.69 -16.52 -10.10
CA GLY A 86 -3.36 -16.88 -10.57
C GLY A 86 -3.38 -18.29 -11.16
N ALA A 87 -2.70 -18.48 -12.27
CA ALA A 87 -2.52 -19.79 -12.87
C ALA A 87 -1.11 -19.93 -13.44
N TRP A 88 -0.53 -21.11 -13.25
CA TRP A 88 0.70 -21.58 -13.88
C TRP A 88 0.62 -23.10 -14.04
N GLY A 89 -0.17 -23.54 -15.04
CA GLY A 89 -0.53 -24.95 -15.20
C GLY A 89 -1.53 -25.47 -14.18
N LYS A 90 -1.50 -24.97 -12.95
CA LYS A 90 -2.55 -25.08 -11.92
C LYS A 90 -3.01 -23.68 -11.59
N GLY A 91 -4.30 -23.50 -11.29
CA GLY A 91 -4.89 -22.21 -11.00
C GLY A 91 -5.51 -22.15 -9.61
N ILE A 92 -5.48 -20.96 -9.04
CA ILE A 92 -6.23 -20.59 -7.84
C ILE A 92 -6.93 -19.25 -8.11
N ALA A 93 -8.18 -19.12 -7.69
CA ALA A 93 -8.88 -17.84 -7.76
C ALA A 93 -9.82 -17.72 -6.57
N GLY A 94 -9.85 -16.55 -5.96
CA GLY A 94 -10.67 -16.33 -4.78
C GLY A 94 -10.50 -14.97 -4.15
N ASP A 95 -10.89 -14.92 -2.90
CA ASP A 95 -10.89 -13.75 -2.05
C ASP A 95 -9.92 -13.94 -0.88
N MET A 96 -9.30 -12.85 -0.44
CA MET A 96 -8.37 -12.87 0.68
C MET A 96 -8.58 -11.63 1.54
N PHE A 97 -8.73 -11.83 2.84
CA PHE A 97 -8.61 -10.78 3.84
C PHE A 97 -7.22 -10.83 4.46
N HIS A 98 -6.60 -9.68 4.62
CA HIS A 98 -5.27 -9.59 5.20
C HIS A 98 -5.16 -8.37 6.11
N ALA A 99 -4.42 -8.52 7.20
CA ALA A 99 -4.17 -7.46 8.15
C ALA A 99 -2.79 -7.61 8.80
N GLY A 100 -2.18 -6.52 9.20
CA GLY A 100 -0.86 -6.56 9.80
C GLY A 100 -0.23 -5.20 10.02
N LEU A 101 1.10 -5.21 10.01
CA LEU A 101 1.94 -4.05 10.20
C LEU A 101 2.49 -3.57 8.87
N THR A 102 2.57 -2.25 8.73
CA THR A 102 3.23 -1.57 7.62
C THR A 102 4.29 -0.63 8.15
N GLY A 103 5.41 -0.52 7.44
CA GLY A 103 6.48 0.39 7.77
C GLY A 103 7.26 0.81 6.54
N GLY A 104 7.98 1.94 6.64
CA GLY A 104 8.74 2.42 5.51
C GLY A 104 9.39 3.78 5.69
N TRP A 105 9.90 4.29 4.57
CA TRP A 105 10.57 5.58 4.48
C TRP A 105 9.96 6.38 3.34
N GLN A 106 9.78 7.68 3.58
CA GLN A 106 9.50 8.64 2.53
C GLN A 106 10.72 9.55 2.34
N LEU A 107 11.25 9.55 1.13
CA LEU A 107 12.40 10.33 0.73
C LEU A 107 11.94 11.48 -0.17
N PRO A 108 12.18 12.77 0.19
CA PRO A 108 11.82 13.87 -0.66
C PRO A 108 12.68 13.87 -1.92
N VAL A 109 12.03 13.85 -3.07
CA VAL A 109 12.68 13.87 -4.39
C VAL A 109 12.65 15.28 -4.96
N TYR A 110 11.48 15.94 -4.92
CA TYR A 110 11.30 17.23 -5.53
C TYR A 110 10.35 18.12 -4.72
N LYS A 111 10.66 19.41 -4.62
CA LYS A 111 9.81 20.44 -3.99
C LYS A 111 9.44 21.48 -5.01
N CYS A 112 8.15 21.79 -5.11
CA CYS A 112 7.63 22.88 -5.91
C CYS A 112 6.83 23.88 -5.05
N LYS A 113 6.43 25.01 -5.66
CA LYS A 113 5.63 26.04 -4.95
C LYS A 113 4.29 25.50 -4.45
N GLN A 114 3.71 24.53 -5.17
CA GLN A 114 2.37 23.99 -4.92
C GLN A 114 2.37 22.66 -4.15
N GLY A 115 3.54 22.05 -3.91
CA GLY A 115 3.59 20.77 -3.23
C GLY A 115 5.00 20.16 -3.17
N ALA A 116 5.05 18.87 -2.91
CA ALA A 116 6.28 18.09 -2.93
C ALA A 116 6.02 16.69 -3.48
N ILE A 117 7.03 16.11 -4.11
CA ILE A 117 7.01 14.71 -4.57
C ILE A 117 8.03 13.96 -3.71
N ASP A 118 7.56 12.91 -3.06
CA ASP A 118 8.39 12.01 -2.28
C ASP A 118 8.40 10.62 -2.88
N LEU A 119 9.51 9.90 -2.71
CA LEU A 119 9.61 8.47 -2.97
C LEU A 119 9.20 7.72 -1.71
N ASP A 120 8.19 6.87 -1.81
CA ASP A 120 7.71 5.99 -0.72
C ASP A 120 8.30 4.58 -0.91
N LEU A 121 9.08 4.15 0.08
CA LEU A 121 9.64 2.81 0.17
C LEU A 121 9.03 2.13 1.38
N GLY A 122 8.23 1.09 1.17
CA GLY A 122 7.50 0.46 2.26
C GLY A 122 7.41 -1.06 2.15
N LEU A 123 7.23 -1.66 3.32
CA LEU A 123 7.00 -3.09 3.48
C LEU A 123 5.80 -3.30 4.39
N SER A 124 4.96 -4.27 4.05
CA SER A 124 3.85 -4.69 4.90
C SER A 124 3.91 -6.20 5.14
N VAL A 125 3.75 -6.58 6.40
CA VAL A 125 3.74 -7.97 6.84
C VAL A 125 2.54 -8.21 7.72
N GLY A 126 1.94 -9.39 7.64
CA GLY A 126 0.76 -9.69 8.44
C GLY A 126 0.24 -11.10 8.25
N ALA A 127 -0.96 -11.34 8.74
CA ALA A 127 -1.69 -12.58 8.55
C ALA A 127 -2.71 -12.43 7.43
N ALA A 128 -3.04 -13.54 6.78
CA ALA A 128 -4.04 -13.58 5.73
C ALA A 128 -5.00 -14.76 5.93
N TYR A 129 -6.25 -14.53 5.60
CA TYR A 129 -7.29 -15.56 5.48
C TYR A 129 -7.78 -15.56 4.04
N ALA A 130 -7.62 -16.69 3.37
CA ALA A 130 -7.99 -16.84 1.97
C ALA A 130 -9.05 -17.93 1.79
N GLU A 131 -10.06 -17.63 0.98
CA GLU A 131 -11.04 -18.58 0.46
C GLU A 131 -10.91 -18.61 -1.05
N TYR A 132 -10.57 -19.76 -1.64
CA TYR A 132 -10.27 -19.85 -3.05
C TYR A 132 -10.70 -21.17 -3.67
N ASP A 133 -10.97 -21.14 -4.97
CA ASP A 133 -11.18 -22.29 -5.82
C ASP A 133 -9.86 -22.76 -6.43
N LYS A 134 -9.70 -24.06 -6.58
CA LYS A 134 -8.56 -24.69 -7.24
C LYS A 134 -8.92 -25.14 -8.64
N TYR A 135 -8.01 -24.91 -9.57
CA TYR A 135 -8.15 -25.26 -10.97
C TYR A 135 -6.94 -26.07 -11.44
N LYS A 136 -7.17 -26.97 -12.39
CA LYS A 136 -6.14 -27.73 -13.09
C LYS A 136 -6.28 -27.49 -14.58
N TYR A 137 -5.16 -27.39 -15.28
CA TYR A 137 -5.15 -27.21 -16.72
C TYR A 137 -5.21 -28.58 -17.41
N GLU A 138 -6.31 -28.88 -18.09
CA GLU A 138 -6.56 -30.10 -18.87
C GLU A 138 -7.26 -29.70 -20.18
N ASP A 139 -6.93 -30.39 -21.26
CA ASP A 139 -7.54 -30.20 -22.59
C ASP A 139 -7.63 -28.74 -23.06
N ASN A 140 -6.55 -27.98 -22.83
CA ASN A 140 -6.45 -26.55 -23.16
C ASN A 140 -7.35 -25.61 -22.35
N HIS A 141 -7.94 -26.08 -21.25
CA HIS A 141 -8.80 -25.29 -20.39
C HIS A 141 -8.46 -25.48 -18.90
N LEU A 142 -8.75 -24.48 -18.08
CA LEU A 142 -8.70 -24.59 -16.63
C LEU A 142 -10.00 -25.15 -16.09
N ILE A 143 -9.95 -26.37 -15.56
CA ILE A 143 -11.10 -27.05 -14.96
C ILE A 143 -11.05 -26.87 -13.45
N ARG A 144 -12.17 -26.47 -12.83
CA ARG A 144 -12.26 -26.33 -11.39
C ARG A 144 -12.27 -27.69 -10.71
N THR A 145 -11.26 -27.97 -9.92
CA THR A 145 -11.09 -29.25 -9.22
C THR A 145 -11.61 -29.23 -7.79
N LYS A 146 -11.55 -28.08 -7.12
CA LYS A 146 -12.04 -27.91 -5.75
C LYS A 146 -12.63 -26.51 -5.57
N SER A 147 -13.77 -26.43 -4.91
CA SER A 147 -14.47 -25.19 -4.60
C SER A 147 -14.31 -24.83 -3.13
N ARG A 148 -14.14 -23.55 -2.84
CA ARG A 148 -14.13 -22.95 -1.49
C ARG A 148 -13.17 -23.61 -0.51
N ASP A 149 -11.92 -23.78 -0.93
CA ASP A 149 -10.85 -24.17 -0.02
C ASP A 149 -10.47 -22.98 0.87
N ARG A 150 -10.49 -23.18 2.18
CA ARG A 150 -10.25 -22.12 3.17
C ARG A 150 -8.93 -22.33 3.84
N HIS A 151 -8.08 -21.30 3.83
CA HIS A 151 -6.80 -21.34 4.49
C HIS A 151 -6.58 -20.09 5.33
N PHE A 152 -6.28 -20.30 6.60
CA PHE A 152 -5.71 -19.28 7.45
C PHE A 152 -4.19 -19.42 7.42
N LEU A 153 -3.49 -18.35 7.05
CA LEU A 153 -2.05 -18.25 7.03
C LEU A 153 -1.61 -17.47 8.28
N PRO A 154 -1.36 -18.17 9.41
CA PRO A 154 -1.05 -17.51 10.68
C PRO A 154 0.38 -16.99 10.78
N TYR A 155 1.25 -17.39 9.85
CA TYR A 155 2.63 -16.91 9.79
C TYR A 155 2.71 -15.58 9.03
N PRO A 156 3.73 -14.77 9.33
CA PRO A 156 3.91 -13.48 8.68
C PRO A 156 4.02 -13.64 7.17
N VAL A 157 3.01 -13.14 6.47
CA VAL A 157 3.03 -13.07 5.01
C VAL A 157 3.44 -11.66 4.61
N VAL A 158 4.41 -11.55 3.71
CA VAL A 158 4.72 -10.28 3.06
C VAL A 158 3.55 -9.95 2.14
N SER A 159 2.73 -9.00 2.56
CA SER A 159 1.51 -8.63 1.83
C SER A 159 1.76 -7.52 0.81
N ASP A 160 2.81 -6.73 0.99
CA ASP A 160 3.11 -5.61 0.12
C ASP A 160 4.58 -5.19 0.22
N ILE A 161 5.21 -5.04 -0.96
CA ILE A 161 6.48 -4.33 -1.13
C ILE A 161 6.15 -3.09 -1.95
N ARG A 162 6.40 -1.91 -1.39
CA ARG A 162 6.00 -0.65 -1.99
C ARG A 162 7.20 0.16 -2.43
N VAL A 163 7.17 0.53 -3.69
CA VAL A 163 8.04 1.55 -4.28
C VAL A 163 7.13 2.46 -5.09
N GLY A 164 6.98 3.71 -4.71
CA GLY A 164 6.03 4.60 -5.37
C GLY A 164 6.32 6.07 -5.11
N PHE A 165 5.69 6.94 -5.90
CA PHE A 165 5.75 8.37 -5.70
C PHE A 165 4.49 8.87 -5.01
N VAL A 166 4.66 9.76 -4.03
CA VAL A 166 3.59 10.42 -3.30
C VAL A 166 3.66 11.91 -3.59
N TYR A 167 2.58 12.45 -4.15
CA TYR A 167 2.45 13.88 -4.30
C TYR A 167 1.72 14.47 -3.10
N ARG A 168 2.33 15.46 -2.45
CA ARG A 168 1.74 16.19 -1.31
C ARG A 168 1.28 17.58 -1.76
N PHE A 169 0.02 17.86 -1.52
CA PHE A 169 -0.56 19.16 -1.84
C PHE A 169 -0.17 20.22 -0.80
N SER A 170 0.05 21.45 -1.25
CA SER A 170 0.50 22.56 -0.42
C SER A 170 -0.57 23.19 0.48
N SER A 171 -1.83 22.79 0.38
CA SER A 171 -2.92 23.36 1.18
C SER A 171 -2.70 23.25 2.70
N ILE A 172 -1.89 22.29 3.14
CA ILE A 172 -1.49 22.12 4.54
C ILE A 172 -0.42 23.16 4.94
N ARG A 173 0.39 23.65 4.00
CA ARG A 173 1.50 24.57 4.25
C ARG A 173 1.03 25.93 4.75
N ASN A 174 -0.11 26.42 4.28
CA ASN A 174 -0.66 27.71 4.67
C ASN A 174 -1.16 27.75 6.12
N LYS A 175 -1.64 26.64 6.67
CA LYS A 175 -2.05 26.53 8.07
C LYS A 175 -0.88 26.67 9.06
N TYR A 176 0.30 26.23 8.70
CA TYR A 176 1.49 26.28 9.57
C TYR A 176 2.27 27.57 9.42
N SER A 177 2.26 28.20 8.25
CA SER A 177 2.90 29.47 8.00
C SER A 177 2.20 30.64 8.73
N GLN A 178 0.89 30.56 8.96
CA GLN A 178 0.13 31.59 9.68
C GLN A 178 0.28 31.53 11.22
N ARG A 179 0.78 30.43 11.78
CA ARG A 179 1.04 30.31 13.22
C ARG A 179 2.44 30.76 13.65
N GLN A 180 3.29 31.15 12.69
CA GLN A 180 4.64 31.68 12.96
C GLN A 180 4.76 33.20 12.77
N LYS A 181 3.62 33.90 12.61
CA LYS A 181 3.52 35.36 12.78
C LYS A 181 2.78 35.63 14.13
#